data_b40827a3a648cac82940048e173e06d2
#
_entry.id   b40827a3a648cac82940048e173e06d2
#
_cell.length_a   1.000
_cell.length_b   1.000
_cell.length_c   1.000
_cell.angle_alpha   90.00
_cell.angle_beta   90.00
_cell.angle_gamma   90.00
#
_symmetry.space_group_name_H-M   'P 1'
#
loop_
_entity.id
_entity.type
_entity.pdbx_description
1 polymer ?
#
loop_
_entity_poly.entity_id
_entity_poly.type
_entity_poly.pdbx_seq_one_letter_code
_entity_poly.pdbx_strand_id
1 'polypeptide(L)'
;MEKFVSVTNPKVIENLKLQISNSRIIDWASDFNKDAGITYNRLAYILDYWKNKFSWEKSEKELNSFNQFYFIDEGIKTHFLHIKSPKKNALPLLLIHGWPGSIFEFFDLIPLLTNPKDNNLLGCQPFDIVIPSLPNVGFSFFTDQKPMDLVEISNHFLTLMKNLGYENYFVQGGDLGSFIASIMSKNDSKSVKGIHLNLLPLPRGLGKIPNNNEGKIYY
;
A
#
# COMPACT_ATOMS: atom_id res chain seq x y z
N MET A 1 19.22 6.03 -6.82
CA MET A 1 17.87 6.51 -6.41
C MET A 1 17.67 7.93 -6.92
N GLU A 2 16.54 8.20 -7.53
CA GLU A 2 16.19 9.50 -8.08
C GLU A 2 15.10 10.13 -7.21
N LYS A 3 15.22 11.43 -6.89
CA LYS A 3 14.17 12.14 -6.16
C LYS A 3 12.93 12.33 -7.05
N PHE A 4 11.75 12.12 -6.48
CA PHE A 4 10.47 12.28 -7.16
C PHE A 4 9.61 13.34 -6.46
N VAL A 5 8.84 14.08 -7.25
CA VAL A 5 7.78 14.99 -6.81
C VAL A 5 6.60 14.81 -7.76
N SER A 6 5.42 14.58 -7.22
CA SER A 6 4.21 14.46 -8.04
C SER A 6 3.79 15.82 -8.56
N VAL A 7 3.53 15.91 -9.85
CA VAL A 7 2.98 17.11 -10.52
C VAL A 7 1.92 16.64 -11.51
N THR A 8 0.68 16.77 -11.17
CA THR A 8 -0.44 16.35 -12.01
C THR A 8 -0.86 17.48 -12.94
N ASN A 9 -0.93 17.19 -14.25
CA ASN A 9 -1.46 18.16 -15.20
C ASN A 9 -2.95 18.43 -14.91
N PRO A 10 -3.38 19.69 -14.72
CA PRO A 10 -4.79 20.03 -14.43
C PRO A 10 -5.80 19.47 -15.44
N LYS A 11 -5.40 19.35 -16.73
CA LYS A 11 -6.26 18.74 -17.76
C LYS A 11 -6.62 17.29 -17.49
N VAL A 12 -5.75 16.53 -16.78
CA VAL A 12 -6.06 15.15 -16.37
C VAL A 12 -7.21 15.14 -15.38
N ILE A 13 -7.21 16.06 -14.42
CA ILE A 13 -8.28 16.21 -13.42
C ILE A 13 -9.58 16.69 -14.06
N GLU A 14 -9.51 17.63 -15.01
CA GLU A 14 -10.67 18.09 -15.78
C GLU A 14 -11.29 16.93 -16.57
N ASN A 15 -10.47 16.15 -17.26
CA ASN A 15 -10.92 14.99 -18.02
C ASN A 15 -11.55 13.92 -17.11
N LEU A 16 -10.96 13.64 -15.94
CA LEU A 16 -11.53 12.73 -14.95
C LEU A 16 -12.94 13.19 -14.52
N LYS A 17 -13.10 14.47 -14.19
CA LYS A 17 -14.41 15.05 -13.83
C LYS A 17 -15.44 14.93 -14.96
N LEU A 18 -14.99 15.10 -16.20
CA LEU A 18 -15.85 14.92 -17.38
C LEU A 18 -16.27 13.44 -17.53
N GLN A 19 -15.34 12.49 -17.37
CA GLN A 19 -15.64 11.06 -17.42
C GLN A 19 -16.62 10.66 -16.32
N ILE A 20 -16.45 11.13 -15.08
CA ILE A 20 -17.39 10.90 -13.98
C ILE A 20 -18.77 11.47 -14.33
N SER A 21 -18.83 12.67 -14.94
CA SER A 21 -20.10 13.31 -15.33
C SER A 21 -20.85 12.52 -16.41
N ASN A 22 -20.12 11.88 -17.31
CA ASN A 22 -20.65 11.10 -18.43
C ASN A 22 -20.84 9.62 -18.07
N SER A 23 -20.47 9.21 -16.84
CA SER A 23 -20.63 7.83 -16.42
C SER A 23 -22.11 7.46 -16.28
N ARG A 24 -22.49 6.28 -16.80
CA ARG A 24 -23.83 5.74 -16.64
C ARG A 24 -23.90 4.89 -15.39
N ILE A 25 -24.67 5.33 -14.41
CA ILE A 25 -25.01 4.53 -13.24
C ILE A 25 -26.23 3.68 -13.59
N ILE A 26 -26.12 2.37 -13.46
CA ILE A 26 -27.24 1.46 -13.68
C ILE A 26 -28.01 1.31 -12.37
N ASP A 27 -29.29 1.63 -12.38
CA ASP A 27 -30.19 1.44 -11.22
C ASP A 27 -30.69 0.00 -11.19
N TRP A 28 -29.80 -0.92 -10.87
CA TRP A 28 -30.12 -2.35 -10.75
C TRP A 28 -30.40 -2.77 -9.30
N ALA A 29 -30.15 -1.87 -8.36
CA ALA A 29 -30.22 -2.16 -6.93
C ALA A 29 -31.50 -1.62 -6.27
N SER A 30 -32.39 -0.90 -6.99
CA SER A 30 -33.65 -0.39 -6.42
C SER A 30 -34.59 -1.51 -5.98
N ASP A 31 -34.53 -2.68 -6.65
CA ASP A 31 -35.41 -3.82 -6.40
C ASP A 31 -34.72 -4.99 -5.69
N PHE A 32 -33.41 -4.92 -5.46
CA PHE A 32 -32.66 -5.96 -4.77
C PHE A 32 -32.44 -5.64 -3.30
N ASN A 33 -32.45 -6.69 -2.49
CA ASN A 33 -32.22 -6.69 -1.06
C ASN A 33 -30.99 -5.83 -0.68
N LYS A 34 -31.09 -5.06 0.39
CA LYS A 34 -30.03 -4.15 0.91
C LYS A 34 -28.68 -4.81 1.11
N ASP A 35 -28.64 -6.15 1.10
CA ASP A 35 -27.44 -6.96 1.29
C ASP A 35 -26.67 -7.26 0.00
N ALA A 36 -27.11 -6.74 -1.16
CA ALA A 36 -26.52 -7.02 -2.49
C ALA A 36 -25.35 -6.12 -2.88
N GLY A 37 -24.75 -5.39 -1.93
CA GLY A 37 -23.61 -4.51 -2.19
C GLY A 37 -23.98 -3.01 -2.17
N ILE A 38 -23.28 -2.19 -3.00
CA ILE A 38 -23.49 -0.75 -3.01
C ILE A 38 -24.81 -0.38 -3.72
N THR A 39 -25.65 0.44 -3.08
CA THR A 39 -26.90 0.92 -3.66
C THR A 39 -26.65 2.04 -4.69
N TYR A 40 -27.59 2.24 -5.61
CA TYR A 40 -27.57 3.35 -6.56
C TYR A 40 -27.33 4.71 -5.87
N ASN A 41 -28.11 5.01 -4.85
CA ASN A 41 -27.99 6.30 -4.12
C ASN A 41 -26.62 6.47 -3.49
N ARG A 42 -26.04 5.39 -2.93
CA ARG A 42 -24.69 5.46 -2.34
C ARG A 42 -23.63 5.67 -3.41
N LEU A 43 -23.74 4.98 -4.54
CA LEU A 43 -22.81 5.16 -5.66
C LEU A 43 -22.92 6.57 -6.25
N ALA A 44 -24.12 7.06 -6.47
CA ALA A 44 -24.37 8.42 -6.95
C ALA A 44 -23.76 9.47 -6.01
N TYR A 45 -23.94 9.31 -4.69
CA TYR A 45 -23.33 10.18 -3.69
C TYR A 45 -21.79 10.15 -3.75
N ILE A 46 -21.16 8.99 -3.90
CA ILE A 46 -19.71 8.84 -3.99
C ILE A 46 -19.18 9.54 -5.24
N LEU A 47 -19.84 9.37 -6.38
CA LEU A 47 -19.44 10.00 -7.64
C LEU A 47 -19.60 11.53 -7.59
N ASP A 48 -20.69 12.02 -6.98
CA ASP A 48 -20.88 13.47 -6.75
C ASP A 48 -19.77 14.04 -5.84
N TYR A 49 -19.48 13.35 -4.73
CA TYR A 49 -18.40 13.75 -3.85
C TYR A 49 -17.05 13.78 -4.57
N TRP A 50 -16.74 12.72 -5.35
CA TRP A 50 -15.48 12.62 -6.09
C TRP A 50 -15.33 13.74 -7.12
N LYS A 51 -16.40 14.03 -7.84
CA LYS A 51 -16.44 15.09 -8.86
C LYS A 51 -16.34 16.50 -8.26
N ASN A 52 -17.10 16.79 -7.19
CA ASN A 52 -17.39 18.15 -6.76
C ASN A 52 -16.70 18.56 -5.45
N LYS A 53 -16.33 17.58 -4.60
CA LYS A 53 -15.79 17.85 -3.24
C LYS A 53 -14.39 17.34 -3.02
N PHE A 54 -14.02 16.22 -3.65
CA PHE A 54 -12.66 15.69 -3.55
C PHE A 54 -11.67 16.61 -4.27
N SER A 55 -10.54 16.90 -3.63
CA SER A 55 -9.46 17.71 -4.20
C SER A 55 -8.19 16.89 -4.31
N TRP A 56 -7.83 16.50 -5.55
CA TRP A 56 -6.54 15.89 -5.83
C TRP A 56 -5.36 16.79 -5.43
N GLU A 57 -5.48 18.10 -5.66
CA GLU A 57 -4.45 19.08 -5.29
C GLU A 57 -4.07 19.00 -3.80
N LYS A 58 -5.05 18.85 -2.91
CA LYS A 58 -4.80 18.67 -1.48
C LYS A 58 -4.06 17.36 -1.20
N SER A 59 -4.50 16.25 -1.81
CA SER A 59 -3.86 14.93 -1.67
C SER A 59 -2.45 14.93 -2.25
N GLU A 60 -2.23 15.58 -3.39
CA GLU A 60 -0.91 15.71 -4.01
C GLU A 60 0.03 16.58 -3.16
N LYS A 61 -0.47 17.66 -2.56
CA LYS A 61 0.29 18.49 -1.62
C LYS A 61 0.69 17.69 -0.37
N GLU A 62 -0.20 16.87 0.17
CA GLU A 62 0.09 15.98 1.29
C GLU A 62 1.14 14.94 0.90
N LEU A 63 0.95 14.26 -0.23
CA LEU A 63 1.93 13.33 -0.79
C LEU A 63 3.32 13.98 -0.92
N ASN A 64 3.37 15.19 -1.48
CA ASN A 64 4.61 15.93 -1.71
C ASN A 64 5.25 16.49 -0.42
N SER A 65 4.57 16.39 0.73
CA SER A 65 5.17 16.68 2.04
C SER A 65 6.14 15.59 2.50
N PHE A 66 6.05 14.39 1.94
CA PHE A 66 6.95 13.28 2.22
C PHE A 66 8.12 13.22 1.23
N ASN A 67 9.25 12.69 1.67
CA ASN A 67 10.37 12.40 0.77
C ASN A 67 10.06 11.21 -0.12
N GLN A 68 10.07 11.43 -1.43
CA GLN A 68 9.73 10.45 -2.45
C GLN A 68 10.91 10.19 -3.38
N PHE A 69 11.05 8.95 -3.82
CA PHE A 69 12.14 8.52 -4.68
C PHE A 69 11.69 7.47 -5.68
N TYR A 70 12.48 7.32 -6.73
CA TYR A 70 12.48 6.13 -7.56
C TYR A 70 13.70 5.27 -7.25
N PHE A 71 13.46 3.99 -7.09
CA PHE A 71 14.46 2.94 -7.10
C PHE A 71 14.42 2.25 -8.47
N ILE A 72 15.57 2.14 -9.12
CA ILE A 72 15.71 1.52 -10.43
C ILE A 72 16.70 0.37 -10.28
N ASP A 73 16.26 -0.83 -10.63
CA ASP A 73 17.05 -2.05 -10.57
C ASP A 73 16.59 -3.01 -11.66
N GLU A 74 17.53 -3.54 -12.45
CA GLU A 74 17.29 -4.45 -13.60
C GLU A 74 16.16 -3.97 -14.56
N GLY A 75 16.07 -2.66 -14.78
CA GLY A 75 15.05 -2.05 -15.66
C GLY A 75 13.68 -1.87 -14.99
N ILE A 76 13.52 -2.27 -13.74
CA ILE A 76 12.31 -2.04 -12.95
C ILE A 76 12.45 -0.73 -12.19
N LYS A 77 11.50 0.19 -12.42
CA LYS A 77 11.42 1.48 -11.74
C LYS A 77 10.28 1.46 -10.74
N THR A 78 10.61 1.64 -9.46
CA THR A 78 9.66 1.61 -8.36
C THR A 78 9.69 2.91 -7.58
N HIS A 79 8.54 3.56 -7.47
CA HIS A 79 8.32 4.70 -6.59
C HIS A 79 8.22 4.24 -5.14
N PHE A 80 8.80 5.02 -4.21
CA PHE A 80 8.62 4.77 -2.78
C PHE A 80 8.75 6.05 -1.95
N LEU A 81 8.11 6.05 -0.79
CA LEU A 81 8.34 7.03 0.27
C LEU A 81 9.44 6.51 1.20
N HIS A 82 10.31 7.41 1.67
CA HIS A 82 11.30 7.11 2.69
C HIS A 82 11.26 8.17 3.78
N ILE A 83 10.71 7.82 4.92
CA ILE A 83 10.50 8.73 6.05
C ILE A 83 11.34 8.28 7.23
N LYS A 84 12.31 9.10 7.60
CA LYS A 84 13.12 8.88 8.78
C LYS A 84 12.41 9.38 10.03
N SER A 85 12.44 8.57 11.09
CA SER A 85 12.06 9.01 12.42
C SER A 85 13.03 10.07 12.95
N PRO A 86 12.56 11.08 13.69
CA PRO A 86 13.43 11.99 14.42
C PRO A 86 14.12 11.32 15.63
N LYS A 87 13.80 10.07 15.95
CA LYS A 87 14.33 9.33 17.10
C LYS A 87 15.49 8.44 16.68
N LYS A 88 16.61 8.49 17.46
CA LYS A 88 17.84 7.76 17.14
C LYS A 88 17.75 6.22 17.19
N ASN A 89 16.78 5.68 17.93
CA ASN A 89 16.56 4.24 18.12
C ASN A 89 15.44 3.69 17.24
N ALA A 90 15.08 4.39 16.15
CA ALA A 90 14.08 3.93 15.21
C ALA A 90 14.52 2.65 14.50
N LEU A 91 13.59 1.70 14.38
CA LEU A 91 13.80 0.46 13.64
C LEU A 91 13.27 0.63 12.21
N PRO A 92 13.91 0.03 11.20
CA PRO A 92 13.40 0.10 9.84
C PRO A 92 12.16 -0.77 9.68
N LEU A 93 11.14 -0.22 9.00
CA LEU A 93 9.87 -0.88 8.70
C LEU A 93 9.47 -0.64 7.24
N LEU A 94 9.29 -1.73 6.51
CA LEU A 94 8.73 -1.72 5.17
C LEU A 94 7.21 -1.93 5.24
N LEU A 95 6.42 -1.01 4.68
CA LEU A 95 4.96 -1.09 4.61
C LEU A 95 4.52 -1.36 3.16
N ILE A 96 3.85 -2.48 2.93
CA ILE A 96 3.47 -2.94 1.59
C ILE A 96 1.94 -2.98 1.47
N HIS A 97 1.40 -2.14 0.56
CA HIS A 97 -0.03 -2.09 0.28
C HIS A 97 -0.52 -3.26 -0.59
N GLY A 98 -1.82 -3.39 -0.77
CA GLY A 98 -2.47 -4.39 -1.59
C GLY A 98 -3.00 -3.87 -2.93
N TRP A 99 -3.89 -4.66 -3.54
CA TRP A 99 -4.57 -4.28 -4.76
C TRP A 99 -6.09 -4.59 -4.67
N PRO A 100 -6.94 -3.64 -5.05
CA PRO A 100 -6.65 -2.26 -5.45
C PRO A 100 -6.34 -1.40 -4.21
N GLY A 101 -5.14 -0.82 -4.17
CA GLY A 101 -4.68 -0.02 -3.05
C GLY A 101 -3.52 0.88 -3.45
N SER A 102 -2.97 1.61 -2.50
CA SER A 102 -1.85 2.49 -2.73
C SER A 102 -1.13 2.89 -1.44
N ILE A 103 -0.02 3.60 -1.59
CA ILE A 103 0.73 4.19 -0.47
C ILE A 103 -0.10 5.10 0.44
N PHE A 104 -1.21 5.66 -0.06
CA PHE A 104 -2.12 6.52 0.71
C PHE A 104 -2.78 5.80 1.89
N GLU A 105 -2.86 4.46 1.87
CA GLU A 105 -3.37 3.65 2.99
C GLU A 105 -2.61 3.88 4.30
N PHE A 106 -1.34 4.32 4.21
CA PHE A 106 -0.46 4.45 5.35
C PHE A 106 -0.27 5.89 5.84
N PHE A 107 -0.85 6.90 5.18
CA PHE A 107 -0.57 8.29 5.51
C PHE A 107 -0.88 8.65 6.95
N ASP A 108 -2.02 8.22 7.48
CA ASP A 108 -2.38 8.44 8.88
C ASP A 108 -1.49 7.67 9.87
N LEU A 109 -0.85 6.58 9.43
CA LEU A 109 0.06 5.79 10.25
C LEU A 109 1.47 6.38 10.32
N ILE A 110 1.90 7.15 9.31
CA ILE A 110 3.25 7.71 9.24
C ILE A 110 3.62 8.48 10.52
N PRO A 111 2.85 9.49 10.97
CA PRO A 111 3.22 10.23 12.18
C PRO A 111 3.18 9.35 13.43
N LEU A 112 2.25 8.41 13.52
CA LEU A 112 2.12 7.51 14.67
C LEU A 112 3.31 6.57 14.80
N LEU A 113 3.84 6.08 13.70
CA LEU A 113 4.96 5.15 13.66
C LEU A 113 6.32 5.87 13.73
N THR A 114 6.46 7.00 13.07
CA THR A 114 7.75 7.72 13.05
C THR A 114 8.00 8.53 14.32
N ASN A 115 6.94 9.04 14.95
CA ASN A 115 7.03 9.87 16.15
C ASN A 115 5.91 9.54 17.16
N PRO A 116 5.88 8.31 17.69
CA PRO A 116 4.80 7.84 18.55
C PRO A 116 4.61 8.68 19.82
N LYS A 117 5.71 9.16 20.42
CA LYS A 117 5.65 9.95 21.65
C LYS A 117 4.85 11.25 21.49
N ASP A 118 5.06 11.96 20.38
CA ASP A 118 4.38 13.23 20.12
C ASP A 118 2.90 13.01 19.72
N ASN A 119 2.51 11.76 19.48
CA ASN A 119 1.15 11.31 19.21
C ASN A 119 0.51 10.57 20.42
N ASN A 120 0.99 10.80 21.64
CA ASN A 120 0.51 10.20 22.88
C ASN A 120 0.67 8.67 22.97
N LEU A 121 1.52 8.07 22.15
CA LEU A 121 1.84 6.64 22.17
C LEU A 121 3.15 6.43 22.98
N LEU A 122 3.07 6.64 24.30
CA LEU A 122 4.22 6.52 25.18
C LEU A 122 4.71 5.07 25.26
N GLY A 123 6.02 4.88 25.17
CA GLY A 123 6.64 3.55 25.24
C GLY A 123 6.60 2.74 23.94
N CYS A 124 5.97 3.26 22.88
CA CYS A 124 5.98 2.60 21.58
C CYS A 124 7.32 2.79 20.86
N GLN A 125 7.73 1.75 20.12
CA GLN A 125 8.94 1.76 19.30
C GLN A 125 8.75 2.69 18.09
N PRO A 126 9.63 3.68 17.84
CA PRO A 126 9.61 4.47 16.63
C PRO A 126 10.21 3.70 15.44
N PHE A 127 9.75 4.04 14.23
CA PHE A 127 10.20 3.39 13.00
C PHE A 127 10.69 4.40 11.96
N ASP A 128 11.76 4.04 11.24
CA ASP A 128 12.07 4.56 9.91
C ASP A 128 11.19 3.80 8.90
N ILE A 129 10.44 4.51 8.07
CA ILE A 129 9.42 3.89 7.21
C ILE A 129 9.84 3.95 5.75
N VAL A 130 9.68 2.82 5.06
CA VAL A 130 9.75 2.70 3.61
C VAL A 130 8.41 2.21 3.09
N ILE A 131 7.81 2.94 2.14
CA ILE A 131 6.49 2.61 1.58
C ILE A 131 6.61 2.59 0.05
N PRO A 132 6.84 1.44 -0.58
CA PRO A 132 6.87 1.36 -2.03
C PRO A 132 5.45 1.37 -2.61
N SER A 133 5.26 2.01 -3.77
CA SER A 133 4.16 1.67 -4.66
C SER A 133 4.47 0.35 -5.34
N LEU A 134 3.54 -0.60 -5.33
CA LEU A 134 3.77 -1.90 -6.00
C LEU A 134 4.15 -1.69 -7.47
N PRO A 135 5.08 -2.46 -8.04
CA PRO A 135 5.39 -2.42 -9.45
C PRO A 135 4.15 -2.55 -10.33
N ASN A 136 4.07 -1.74 -11.37
CA ASN A 136 2.91 -1.60 -12.27
C ASN A 136 1.62 -1.08 -11.62
N VAL A 137 1.72 -0.47 -10.43
CA VAL A 137 0.60 0.15 -9.71
C VAL A 137 0.94 1.60 -9.35
N GLY A 138 -0.04 2.50 -9.48
CA GLY A 138 0.08 3.90 -9.06
C GLY A 138 1.30 4.61 -9.63
N PHE A 139 2.15 5.15 -8.77
CA PHE A 139 3.35 5.89 -9.18
C PHE A 139 4.50 4.98 -9.68
N SER A 140 4.34 3.66 -9.61
CA SER A 140 5.25 2.67 -10.20
C SER A 140 4.71 2.09 -11.51
N PHE A 141 3.69 2.72 -12.11
CA PHE A 141 3.13 2.28 -13.39
C PHE A 141 3.91 2.90 -14.55
N PHE A 142 4.53 2.05 -15.37
CA PHE A 142 5.25 2.42 -16.61
C PHE A 142 4.86 1.44 -17.71
N THR A 143 4.50 1.97 -18.90
CA THR A 143 3.96 1.17 -20.01
C THR A 143 4.98 0.23 -20.65
N ASP A 144 6.26 0.52 -20.49
CA ASP A 144 7.40 -0.23 -21.00
C ASP A 144 8.02 -1.18 -19.96
N GLN A 145 7.48 -1.18 -18.72
CA GLN A 145 7.98 -2.02 -17.64
C GLN A 145 7.39 -3.43 -17.74
N LYS A 146 8.28 -4.43 -17.67
CA LYS A 146 7.88 -5.85 -17.60
C LYS A 146 6.96 -6.11 -16.40
N PRO A 147 5.86 -6.87 -16.58
CA PRO A 147 5.09 -7.38 -15.46
C PRO A 147 5.95 -8.27 -14.56
N MET A 148 5.73 -8.19 -13.24
CA MET A 148 6.47 -8.96 -12.24
C MET A 148 5.50 -9.87 -11.48
N ASP A 149 5.95 -11.07 -11.17
CA ASP A 149 5.27 -11.93 -10.20
C ASP A 149 5.61 -11.55 -8.75
N LEU A 150 4.93 -12.18 -7.79
CA LEU A 150 5.11 -11.84 -6.37
C LEU A 150 6.51 -12.18 -5.84
N VAL A 151 7.19 -13.17 -6.43
CA VAL A 151 8.55 -13.56 -6.05
C VAL A 151 9.54 -12.52 -6.57
N GLU A 152 9.38 -12.08 -7.82
CA GLU A 152 10.18 -11.01 -8.42
C GLU A 152 10.03 -9.70 -7.64
N ILE A 153 8.78 -9.31 -7.29
CA ILE A 153 8.51 -8.12 -6.46
C ILE A 153 9.17 -8.23 -5.09
N SER A 154 9.07 -9.40 -4.45
CA SER A 154 9.68 -9.65 -3.14
C SER A 154 11.21 -9.48 -3.19
N ASN A 155 11.87 -10.06 -4.19
CA ASN A 155 13.32 -9.94 -4.37
C ASN A 155 13.75 -8.49 -4.68
N HIS A 156 12.95 -7.78 -5.49
CA HIS A 156 13.18 -6.38 -5.78
C HIS A 156 13.09 -5.51 -4.51
N PHE A 157 12.14 -5.79 -3.61
CA PHE A 157 12.03 -5.08 -2.34
C PHE A 157 13.14 -5.46 -1.32
N LEU A 158 13.62 -6.72 -1.33
CA LEU A 158 14.83 -7.08 -0.59
C LEU A 158 16.03 -6.25 -1.06
N THR A 159 16.18 -6.10 -2.37
CA THR A 159 17.23 -5.28 -2.98
C THR A 159 17.07 -3.80 -2.64
N LEU A 160 15.84 -3.26 -2.66
CA LEU A 160 15.55 -1.88 -2.24
C LEU A 160 16.01 -1.63 -0.80
N MET A 161 15.62 -2.48 0.15
CA MET A 161 15.99 -2.32 1.56
C MET A 161 17.49 -2.39 1.77
N LYS A 162 18.17 -3.31 1.10
CA LYS A 162 19.63 -3.42 1.11
C LYS A 162 20.30 -2.16 0.54
N ASN A 163 19.82 -1.61 -0.56
CA ASN A 163 20.33 -0.37 -1.16
C ASN A 163 20.09 0.88 -0.28
N LEU A 164 19.10 0.85 0.60
CA LEU A 164 18.86 1.86 1.63
C LEU A 164 19.79 1.71 2.85
N GLY A 165 20.60 0.64 2.90
CA GLY A 165 21.53 0.34 4.00
C GLY A 165 20.86 -0.36 5.19
N TYR A 166 19.66 -0.91 5.02
CA TYR A 166 18.96 -1.63 6.07
C TYR A 166 19.30 -3.13 6.05
N GLU A 167 20.17 -3.55 6.95
CA GLU A 167 20.56 -4.95 7.12
C GLU A 167 19.55 -5.75 7.96
N ASN A 168 18.80 -5.08 8.83
CA ASN A 168 17.80 -5.68 9.71
C ASN A 168 16.57 -4.80 9.75
N TYR A 169 15.40 -5.35 9.41
CA TYR A 169 14.15 -4.59 9.33
C TYR A 169 12.91 -5.48 9.54
N PHE A 170 11.79 -4.82 9.75
CA PHE A 170 10.47 -5.44 9.84
C PHE A 170 9.68 -5.17 8.57
N VAL A 171 8.70 -6.04 8.28
CA VAL A 171 7.83 -5.89 7.11
C VAL A 171 6.38 -6.00 7.55
N GLN A 172 5.55 -5.07 7.10
CA GLN A 172 4.11 -5.14 7.21
C GLN A 172 3.50 -5.29 5.82
N GLY A 173 2.50 -6.16 5.67
CA GLY A 173 1.76 -6.33 4.43
C GLY A 173 0.29 -6.66 4.66
N GLY A 174 -0.56 -6.09 3.81
CA GLY A 174 -1.97 -6.41 3.68
C GLY A 174 -2.28 -6.89 2.27
N ASP A 175 -3.29 -7.75 2.08
CA ASP A 175 -3.68 -8.28 0.76
C ASP A 175 -2.48 -8.83 -0.04
N LEU A 176 -2.15 -8.34 -1.25
CA LEU A 176 -0.95 -8.74 -2.00
C LEU A 176 0.33 -8.48 -1.20
N GLY A 177 0.37 -7.39 -0.42
CA GLY A 177 1.50 -7.10 0.46
C GLY A 177 1.77 -8.19 1.49
N SER A 178 0.75 -8.93 1.93
CA SER A 178 0.92 -10.07 2.85
C SER A 178 1.66 -11.24 2.20
N PHE A 179 1.36 -11.54 0.94
CA PHE A 179 2.08 -12.57 0.19
C PHE A 179 3.53 -12.15 -0.04
N ILE A 180 3.76 -10.90 -0.45
CA ILE A 180 5.10 -10.34 -0.67
C ILE A 180 5.91 -10.39 0.63
N ALA A 181 5.37 -9.91 1.75
CA ALA A 181 6.02 -9.93 3.06
C ALA A 181 6.39 -11.36 3.50
N SER A 182 5.50 -12.32 3.26
CA SER A 182 5.73 -13.73 3.57
C SER A 182 6.86 -14.33 2.73
N ILE A 183 6.90 -14.02 1.43
CA ILE A 183 7.97 -14.47 0.52
C ILE A 183 9.31 -13.81 0.90
N MET A 184 9.32 -12.50 1.20
CA MET A 184 10.52 -11.81 1.67
C MET A 184 11.10 -12.46 2.91
N SER A 185 10.27 -12.76 3.91
CA SER A 185 10.73 -13.40 5.15
C SER A 185 11.29 -14.81 4.95
N LYS A 186 10.74 -15.54 3.98
CA LYS A 186 11.24 -16.87 3.58
C LYS A 186 12.57 -16.77 2.83
N ASN A 187 12.69 -15.81 1.91
CA ASN A 187 13.87 -15.66 1.04
C ASN A 187 15.07 -15.06 1.78
N ASP A 188 14.84 -14.17 2.75
CA ASP A 188 15.88 -13.55 3.55
C ASP A 188 15.47 -13.39 5.03
N SER A 189 15.39 -14.52 5.74
CA SER A 189 15.11 -14.55 7.18
C SER A 189 16.25 -13.95 8.05
N LYS A 190 17.41 -13.68 7.44
CA LYS A 190 18.51 -13.01 8.16
C LYS A 190 18.25 -11.53 8.31
N SER A 191 17.74 -10.87 7.28
CA SER A 191 17.47 -9.43 7.28
C SER A 191 16.05 -9.11 7.78
N VAL A 192 15.04 -9.90 7.43
CA VAL A 192 13.65 -9.73 7.88
C VAL A 192 13.48 -10.30 9.28
N LYS A 193 13.43 -9.43 10.30
CA LYS A 193 13.36 -9.81 11.72
C LYS A 193 11.97 -10.14 12.22
N GLY A 194 10.95 -9.72 11.51
CA GLY A 194 9.55 -10.03 11.82
C GLY A 194 8.62 -9.48 10.76
N ILE A 195 7.45 -10.10 10.66
CA ILE A 195 6.39 -9.68 9.75
C ILE A 195 5.09 -9.43 10.51
N HIS A 196 4.34 -8.43 10.07
CA HIS A 196 2.97 -8.18 10.50
C HIS A 196 2.05 -8.31 9.27
N LEU A 197 0.99 -9.09 9.38
CA LEU A 197 0.09 -9.38 8.26
C LEU A 197 -1.35 -9.08 8.63
N ASN A 198 -2.05 -8.30 7.79
CA ASN A 198 -3.50 -8.08 7.93
C ASN A 198 -4.31 -9.21 7.28
N LEU A 199 -3.70 -9.97 6.37
CA LEU A 199 -4.24 -11.15 5.73
C LEU A 199 -3.21 -12.27 5.85
N LEU A 200 -3.63 -13.45 6.36
CA LEU A 200 -2.74 -14.61 6.39
C LEU A 200 -2.85 -15.37 5.05
N PRO A 201 -1.79 -15.36 4.21
CA PRO A 201 -1.82 -16.09 2.95
C PRO A 201 -1.69 -17.60 3.23
N LEU A 202 -2.80 -18.32 3.13
CA LEU A 202 -2.79 -19.77 3.24
C LEU A 202 -2.48 -20.38 1.87
N PRO A 203 -1.46 -21.26 1.75
CA PRO A 203 -1.19 -21.98 0.51
C PRO A 203 -2.40 -22.86 0.13
N ARG A 204 -2.81 -22.82 -1.14
CA ARG A 204 -3.82 -23.76 -1.65
C ARG A 204 -3.35 -25.18 -1.40
N GLY A 205 -4.09 -25.92 -0.58
CA GLY A 205 -3.77 -27.32 -0.25
C GLY A 205 -3.49 -27.60 1.24
N LEU A 206 -3.23 -26.58 2.07
CA LEU A 206 -3.22 -26.75 3.53
C LEU A 206 -4.62 -26.76 4.15
N GLY A 207 -5.66 -26.61 3.35
CA GLY A 207 -7.07 -26.60 3.77
C GLY A 207 -7.70 -27.98 4.00
N LYS A 208 -6.96 -29.02 4.33
CA LYS A 208 -7.53 -30.15 5.07
C LYS A 208 -7.59 -29.73 6.53
N ILE A 209 -8.66 -29.02 6.89
CA ILE A 209 -9.06 -28.84 8.29
C ILE A 209 -9.09 -30.26 8.89
N PRO A 210 -8.29 -30.54 9.93
CA PRO A 210 -8.41 -31.83 10.61
C PRO A 210 -9.87 -32.00 11.05
N ASN A 211 -10.48 -33.12 10.73
CA ASN A 211 -11.88 -33.46 11.05
C ASN A 211 -12.09 -33.76 12.54
N ASN A 212 -11.30 -33.19 13.42
CA ASN A 212 -11.42 -33.31 14.86
C ASN A 212 -11.82 -31.96 15.47
N ASN A 213 -12.74 -32.00 16.37
CA ASN A 213 -13.38 -30.86 17.08
C ASN A 213 -12.43 -29.87 17.81
N GLU A 214 -11.12 -30.03 17.67
CA GLU A 214 -10.09 -29.22 18.30
C GLU A 214 -9.54 -28.09 17.41
N GLY A 215 -9.96 -28.01 16.16
CA GLY A 215 -9.45 -27.04 15.17
C GLY A 215 -10.47 -25.98 14.77
N LYS A 216 -11.18 -25.32 15.70
CA LYS A 216 -11.95 -24.12 15.39
C LYS A 216 -10.99 -22.95 15.23
N ILE A 217 -10.64 -22.63 13.97
CA ILE A 217 -10.02 -21.35 13.63
C ILE A 217 -11.14 -20.31 13.65
N TYR A 218 -11.09 -19.39 14.61
CA TYR A 218 -11.95 -18.21 14.63
C TYR A 218 -11.34 -17.16 13.68
N TYR A 219 -12.11 -16.75 12.67
CA TYR A 219 -11.82 -15.59 11.80
C TYR A 219 -12.26 -14.33 12.53
#